data_293a273f8bcf19cc72831ae10b8202dc
#
_entry.id   293a273f8bcf19cc72831ae10b8202dc
#
_cell.length_a   1.000
_cell.length_b   1.000
_cell.length_c   1.000
_cell.angle_alpha   90.00
_cell.angle_beta   90.00
_cell.angle_gamma   90.00
#
_symmetry.space_group_name_H-M   'P 1'
#
loop_
_entity.id
_entity.type
_entity.pdbx_description
1 polymer ?
#
loop_
_entity_poly.entity_id
_entity_poly.type
_entity_poly.pdbx_seq_one_letter_code
_entity_poly.pdbx_strand_id
1 'polypeptide(L)'
;MTQYVAVFLSSLFMCSNVFAGSVSSVSLDALSAALNERMQVMKAVAGYKAQQHLPVEDLSREQVVLEKMLQNAQQAGLEPQSVEPFVHALMNASKAIQYRYRADWLSAPESDVPVTDLAATRQQIERLDTQLLAAISQRLMTGSFSQEDKAFLMSQLTASHLSESDKNNLFASLARIQRSH
;
A
#
# COMPACT_ATOMS: atom_id res chain seq x y z
N MET A 1 66.95 28.33 20.93
CA MET A 1 66.39 27.74 19.71
C MET A 1 65.31 26.75 20.10
N THR A 2 64.04 27.18 20.12
CA THR A 2 62.90 26.38 20.61
C THR A 2 61.99 26.17 19.40
N GLN A 3 61.92 24.91 18.92
CA GLN A 3 61.03 24.55 17.81
C GLN A 3 59.63 24.21 18.34
N TYR A 4 58.61 24.91 17.86
CA TYR A 4 57.21 24.60 18.11
C TYR A 4 56.72 23.60 17.04
N VAL A 5 56.33 22.40 17.47
CA VAL A 5 55.66 21.42 16.65
C VAL A 5 54.15 21.71 16.72
N ALA A 6 53.61 22.17 15.61
CA ALA A 6 52.13 22.33 15.47
C ALA A 6 51.51 21.00 15.05
N VAL A 7 50.70 20.42 15.93
CA VAL A 7 49.87 19.22 15.66
C VAL A 7 48.59 19.69 15.04
N PHE A 8 48.40 19.41 13.74
CA PHE A 8 47.10 19.56 13.05
C PHE A 8 46.21 18.38 13.37
N LEU A 9 45.16 18.62 14.17
CA LEU A 9 44.07 17.66 14.39
C LEU A 9 43.08 17.82 13.24
N SER A 10 43.15 16.92 12.24
CA SER A 10 42.13 16.80 11.19
C SER A 10 40.94 16.04 11.73
N SER A 11 39.87 16.77 12.07
CA SER A 11 38.58 16.17 12.41
C SER A 11 37.89 15.63 11.15
N LEU A 12 37.86 14.31 11.04
CA LEU A 12 37.13 13.57 10.01
C LEU A 12 35.64 13.62 10.34
N PHE A 13 34.91 14.54 9.72
CA PHE A 13 33.43 14.58 9.80
C PHE A 13 32.89 13.56 8.81
N MET A 14 32.62 12.33 9.27
CA MET A 14 31.92 11.31 8.46
C MET A 14 30.46 11.67 8.29
N CYS A 15 30.06 12.02 7.09
CA CYS A 15 28.66 12.17 6.67
C CYS A 15 27.94 10.83 6.72
N SER A 16 27.12 10.62 7.77
CA SER A 16 26.29 9.42 7.95
C SER A 16 24.92 9.47 7.24
N ASN A 17 24.73 10.32 6.22
CA ASN A 17 23.42 10.57 5.60
C ASN A 17 23.07 9.69 4.40
N VAL A 18 23.92 8.74 3.97
CA VAL A 18 23.68 7.94 2.75
C VAL A 18 22.73 6.76 2.97
N PHE A 19 22.59 6.25 4.21
CA PHE A 19 21.79 5.05 4.48
C PHE A 19 20.29 5.32 4.58
N ALA A 20 19.85 6.46 5.08
CA ALA A 20 18.42 6.76 5.27
C ALA A 20 17.66 6.94 3.94
N GLY A 21 18.30 7.54 2.93
CA GLY A 21 17.69 7.76 1.61
C GLY A 21 17.42 6.48 0.83
N SER A 22 18.30 5.47 0.94
CA SER A 22 18.12 4.19 0.23
C SER A 22 17.02 3.31 0.83
N VAL A 23 16.87 3.30 2.16
CA VAL A 23 15.81 2.53 2.84
C VAL A 23 14.44 3.12 2.55
N SER A 24 14.34 4.46 2.49
CA SER A 24 13.08 5.15 2.18
C SER A 24 12.60 4.85 0.75
N SER A 25 13.49 4.89 -0.24
CA SER A 25 13.10 4.59 -1.64
C SER A 25 12.68 3.13 -1.81
N VAL A 26 13.43 2.18 -1.28
CA VAL A 26 13.09 0.74 -1.37
C VAL A 26 11.75 0.44 -0.72
N SER A 27 11.43 1.06 0.42
CA SER A 27 10.15 0.86 1.07
C SER A 27 8.98 1.49 0.31
N LEU A 28 9.18 2.63 -0.37
CA LEU A 28 8.17 3.25 -1.22
C LEU A 28 7.92 2.45 -2.50
N ASP A 29 8.98 1.92 -3.13
CA ASP A 29 8.86 1.02 -4.28
C ASP A 29 8.06 -0.23 -3.91
N ALA A 30 8.39 -0.88 -2.79
CA ALA A 30 7.66 -2.05 -2.30
C ALA A 30 6.20 -1.74 -1.97
N LEU A 31 5.93 -0.58 -1.35
CA LEU A 31 4.60 -0.11 -1.02
C LEU A 31 3.77 0.13 -2.29
N SER A 32 4.33 0.86 -3.26
CA SER A 32 3.63 1.18 -4.50
C SER A 32 3.35 -0.07 -5.33
N ALA A 33 4.31 -0.99 -5.43
CA ALA A 33 4.15 -2.25 -6.15
C ALA A 33 3.03 -3.11 -5.53
N ALA A 34 3.07 -3.34 -4.22
CA ALA A 34 2.06 -4.14 -3.52
C ALA A 34 0.67 -3.50 -3.60
N LEU A 35 0.58 -2.17 -3.46
CA LEU A 35 -0.69 -1.45 -3.57
C LEU A 35 -1.25 -1.52 -4.99
N ASN A 36 -0.41 -1.32 -6.01
CA ASN A 36 -0.84 -1.39 -7.41
C ASN A 36 -1.29 -2.81 -7.79
N GLU A 37 -0.53 -3.85 -7.43
CA GLU A 37 -0.90 -5.24 -7.67
C GLU A 37 -2.22 -5.59 -6.97
N ARG A 38 -2.40 -5.16 -5.71
CA ARG A 38 -3.65 -5.37 -4.98
C ARG A 38 -4.86 -4.77 -5.69
N MET A 39 -4.70 -3.59 -6.31
CA MET A 39 -5.79 -2.97 -7.10
C MET A 39 -6.01 -3.68 -8.43
N GLN A 40 -4.97 -4.17 -9.10
CA GLN A 40 -5.07 -4.93 -10.36
C GLN A 40 -5.82 -6.25 -10.19
N VAL A 41 -5.61 -6.95 -9.08
CA VAL A 41 -6.30 -8.20 -8.74
C VAL A 41 -7.83 -8.02 -8.67
N MET A 42 -8.33 -6.81 -8.48
CA MET A 42 -9.77 -6.53 -8.38
C MET A 42 -10.54 -6.80 -9.68
N LYS A 43 -9.88 -6.82 -10.84
CA LYS A 43 -10.50 -7.28 -12.10
C LYS A 43 -10.94 -8.74 -12.00
N ALA A 44 -10.05 -9.61 -11.52
CA ALA A 44 -10.33 -11.04 -11.35
C ALA A 44 -11.45 -11.29 -10.32
N VAL A 45 -11.42 -10.53 -9.20
CA VAL A 45 -12.48 -10.60 -8.18
C VAL A 45 -13.84 -10.18 -8.77
N ALA A 46 -13.87 -9.06 -9.53
CA ALA A 46 -15.10 -8.58 -10.18
C ALA A 46 -15.66 -9.60 -11.17
N GLY A 47 -14.78 -10.21 -11.96
CA GLY A 47 -15.14 -11.24 -12.94
C GLY A 47 -15.75 -12.48 -12.29
N TYR A 48 -15.08 -13.02 -11.28
CA TYR A 48 -15.61 -14.17 -10.52
C TYR A 48 -17.00 -13.85 -9.92
N LYS A 49 -17.12 -12.72 -9.22
CA LYS A 49 -18.38 -12.31 -8.61
C LYS A 49 -19.49 -12.07 -9.66
N ALA A 50 -19.14 -11.55 -10.84
CA ALA A 50 -20.09 -11.38 -11.94
C ALA A 50 -20.61 -12.73 -12.47
N GLN A 51 -19.71 -13.67 -12.74
CA GLN A 51 -20.04 -15.02 -13.22
C GLN A 51 -20.89 -15.81 -12.21
N GLN A 52 -20.65 -15.63 -10.92
CA GLN A 52 -21.38 -16.30 -9.84
C GLN A 52 -22.62 -15.52 -9.36
N HIS A 53 -22.96 -14.40 -10.01
CA HIS A 53 -24.07 -13.50 -9.60
C HIS A 53 -23.98 -13.03 -8.15
N LEU A 54 -22.74 -12.89 -7.62
CA LEU A 54 -22.49 -12.42 -6.27
C LEU A 54 -22.44 -10.89 -6.22
N PRO A 55 -22.87 -10.25 -5.12
CA PRO A 55 -22.73 -8.81 -4.93
C PRO A 55 -21.27 -8.42 -4.79
N VAL A 56 -20.95 -7.15 -5.12
CA VAL A 56 -19.62 -6.57 -4.87
C VAL A 56 -19.39 -6.43 -3.37
N GLU A 57 -20.38 -5.91 -2.64
CA GLU A 57 -20.35 -5.85 -1.18
C GLU A 57 -20.43 -7.25 -0.57
N ASP A 58 -19.53 -7.48 0.39
CA ASP A 58 -19.48 -8.70 1.21
C ASP A 58 -19.08 -8.27 2.63
N LEU A 59 -20.05 -7.76 3.38
CA LEU A 59 -19.79 -7.19 4.71
C LEU A 59 -19.12 -8.18 5.66
N SER A 60 -19.46 -9.46 5.56
CA SER A 60 -18.83 -10.50 6.39
C SER A 60 -17.34 -10.63 6.05
N ARG A 61 -17.01 -10.62 4.76
CA ARG A 61 -15.61 -10.67 4.30
C ARG A 61 -14.86 -9.39 4.62
N GLU A 62 -15.50 -8.22 4.46
CA GLU A 62 -14.91 -6.93 4.81
C GLU A 62 -14.50 -6.88 6.28
N GLN A 63 -15.33 -7.40 7.16
CA GLN A 63 -15.02 -7.51 8.60
C GLN A 63 -13.80 -8.41 8.85
N VAL A 64 -13.74 -9.59 8.23
CA VAL A 64 -12.59 -10.50 8.33
C VAL A 64 -11.30 -9.85 7.84
N VAL A 65 -11.36 -9.11 6.74
CA VAL A 65 -10.19 -8.37 6.20
C VAL A 65 -9.74 -7.30 7.18
N LEU A 66 -10.67 -6.51 7.72
CA LEU A 66 -10.38 -5.47 8.70
C LEU A 66 -9.67 -6.04 9.92
N GLU A 67 -10.26 -7.04 10.57
CA GLU A 67 -9.70 -7.66 11.76
C GLU A 67 -8.29 -8.21 11.53
N LYS A 68 -8.10 -8.92 10.40
CA LYS A 68 -6.80 -9.49 10.04
C LYS A 68 -5.75 -8.42 9.77
N MET A 69 -6.12 -7.36 9.05
CA MET A 69 -5.19 -6.26 8.79
C MET A 69 -4.80 -5.51 10.07
N LEU A 70 -5.72 -5.29 11.00
CA LEU A 70 -5.40 -4.66 12.29
C LEU A 70 -4.47 -5.53 13.15
N GLN A 71 -4.66 -6.85 13.15
CA GLN A 71 -3.75 -7.79 13.81
C GLN A 71 -2.35 -7.76 13.18
N ASN A 72 -2.28 -7.80 11.84
CA ASN A 72 -1.01 -7.72 11.11
C ASN A 72 -0.32 -6.36 11.30
N ALA A 73 -1.08 -5.26 11.40
CA ALA A 73 -0.56 -3.94 11.71
C ALA A 73 0.16 -3.90 13.05
N GLN A 74 -0.44 -4.47 14.08
CA GLN A 74 0.17 -4.60 15.40
C GLN A 74 1.48 -5.41 15.34
N GLN A 75 1.50 -6.51 14.61
CA GLN A 75 2.71 -7.34 14.41
C GLN A 75 3.81 -6.59 13.64
N ALA A 76 3.43 -5.69 12.73
CA ALA A 76 4.35 -4.83 11.99
C ALA A 76 4.82 -3.60 12.81
N GLY A 77 4.40 -3.44 14.07
CA GLY A 77 4.76 -2.31 14.92
C GLY A 77 4.05 -1.01 14.52
N LEU A 78 2.85 -1.12 13.93
CA LEU A 78 1.96 0.00 13.62
C LEU A 78 0.85 0.08 14.66
N GLU A 79 0.38 1.30 14.92
CA GLU A 79 -0.76 1.54 15.82
C GLU A 79 -2.05 1.15 15.08
N PRO A 80 -2.80 0.10 15.50
CA PRO A 80 -3.94 -0.44 14.75
C PRO A 80 -5.04 0.58 14.46
N GLN A 81 -5.36 1.46 15.43
CA GLN A 81 -6.41 2.47 15.25
C GLN A 81 -6.05 3.49 14.19
N SER A 82 -4.75 3.79 14.01
CA SER A 82 -4.27 4.68 12.94
C SER A 82 -4.31 4.01 11.55
N VAL A 83 -4.28 2.68 11.50
CA VAL A 83 -4.33 1.89 10.25
C VAL A 83 -5.77 1.68 9.77
N GLU A 84 -6.75 1.63 10.66
CA GLU A 84 -8.15 1.32 10.33
C GLU A 84 -8.73 2.19 9.19
N PRO A 85 -8.56 3.54 9.17
CA PRO A 85 -9.02 4.37 8.07
C PRO A 85 -8.38 4.01 6.72
N PHE A 86 -7.13 3.56 6.72
CA PHE A 86 -6.45 3.11 5.51
C PHE A 86 -7.03 1.78 4.99
N VAL A 87 -7.35 0.84 5.88
CA VAL A 87 -8.01 -0.42 5.50
C VAL A 87 -9.38 -0.14 4.87
N HIS A 88 -10.16 0.77 5.44
CA HIS A 88 -11.43 1.19 4.83
C HIS A 88 -11.24 1.84 3.46
N ALA A 89 -10.23 2.69 3.29
CA ALA A 89 -9.91 3.29 1.99
C ALA A 89 -9.51 2.23 0.94
N LEU A 90 -8.71 1.21 1.34
CA LEU A 90 -8.36 0.06 0.49
C LEU A 90 -9.59 -0.72 0.04
N MET A 91 -10.50 -1.04 0.96
CA MET A 91 -11.73 -1.78 0.65
C MET A 91 -12.65 -0.96 -0.26
N ASN A 92 -12.79 0.34 0.00
CA ASN A 92 -13.62 1.21 -0.83
C ASN A 92 -13.06 1.37 -2.25
N ALA A 93 -11.76 1.57 -2.41
CA ALA A 93 -11.11 1.59 -3.73
C ALA A 93 -11.28 0.25 -4.46
N SER A 94 -11.13 -0.87 -3.75
CA SER A 94 -11.34 -2.22 -4.28
C SER A 94 -12.77 -2.44 -4.79
N LYS A 95 -13.79 -2.00 -4.04
CA LYS A 95 -15.19 -2.06 -4.46
C LYS A 95 -15.46 -1.15 -5.65
N ALA A 96 -14.94 0.08 -5.63
CA ALA A 96 -15.11 1.03 -6.72
C ALA A 96 -14.55 0.49 -8.06
N ILE A 97 -13.36 -0.13 -8.04
CA ILE A 97 -12.77 -0.80 -9.21
C ILE A 97 -13.69 -1.93 -9.70
N GLN A 98 -14.19 -2.77 -8.81
CA GLN A 98 -15.09 -3.88 -9.19
C GLN A 98 -16.39 -3.38 -9.83
N TYR A 99 -16.99 -2.31 -9.31
CA TYR A 99 -18.19 -1.71 -9.90
C TYR A 99 -17.93 -1.11 -11.29
N ARG A 100 -16.78 -0.44 -11.48
CA ARG A 100 -16.41 0.14 -12.77
C ARG A 100 -16.21 -0.96 -13.83
N TYR A 101 -15.52 -2.06 -13.50
CA TYR A 101 -15.44 -3.22 -14.39
C TYR A 101 -16.80 -3.79 -14.75
N ARG A 102 -17.69 -3.94 -13.76
CA ARG A 102 -19.05 -4.43 -14.02
C ARG A 102 -19.85 -3.50 -14.93
N ALA A 103 -19.70 -2.18 -14.74
CA ALA A 103 -20.36 -1.20 -15.60
C ALA A 103 -19.86 -1.30 -17.05
N ASP A 104 -18.56 -1.43 -17.25
CA ASP A 104 -17.98 -1.60 -18.58
C ASP A 104 -18.49 -2.87 -19.27
N TRP A 105 -18.56 -3.98 -18.55
CA TRP A 105 -19.03 -5.27 -19.09
C TRP A 105 -20.52 -5.29 -19.44
N LEU A 106 -21.32 -4.34 -19.00
CA LEU A 106 -22.70 -4.17 -19.46
C LEU A 106 -22.77 -3.70 -20.91
N SER A 107 -21.83 -2.85 -21.33
CA SER A 107 -21.79 -2.31 -22.69
C SER A 107 -20.82 -3.04 -23.63
N ALA A 108 -19.78 -3.62 -23.09
CA ALA A 108 -18.76 -4.38 -23.80
C ALA A 108 -18.41 -5.66 -23.00
N PRO A 109 -19.23 -6.73 -23.17
CA PRO A 109 -18.98 -7.99 -22.47
C PRO A 109 -17.59 -8.52 -22.79
N GLU A 110 -16.76 -8.75 -21.76
CA GLU A 110 -15.44 -9.33 -21.93
C GLU A 110 -15.58 -10.85 -22.08
N SER A 111 -15.17 -11.39 -23.24
CA SER A 111 -15.24 -12.82 -23.55
C SER A 111 -14.23 -13.67 -22.75
N ASP A 112 -13.17 -13.02 -22.24
CA ASP A 112 -12.03 -13.70 -21.64
C ASP A 112 -11.78 -13.29 -20.16
N VAL A 113 -12.85 -13.23 -19.35
CA VAL A 113 -12.64 -13.14 -17.90
C VAL A 113 -12.05 -14.48 -17.44
N PRO A 114 -10.79 -14.51 -16.97
CA PRO A 114 -10.17 -15.76 -16.56
C PRO A 114 -11.02 -16.45 -15.50
N VAL A 115 -11.20 -17.77 -15.64
CA VAL A 115 -11.77 -18.58 -14.57
C VAL A 115 -10.80 -18.49 -13.39
N THR A 116 -11.15 -17.70 -12.39
CA THR A 116 -10.27 -17.41 -11.26
C THR A 116 -10.73 -18.22 -10.06
N ASP A 117 -9.78 -18.90 -9.40
CA ASP A 117 -10.01 -19.44 -8.07
C ASP A 117 -10.05 -18.28 -7.06
N LEU A 118 -11.24 -17.97 -6.56
CA LEU A 118 -11.42 -16.90 -5.58
C LEU A 118 -10.63 -17.16 -4.28
N ALA A 119 -10.44 -18.42 -3.89
CA ALA A 119 -9.68 -18.75 -2.68
C ALA A 119 -8.18 -18.41 -2.88
N ALA A 120 -7.60 -18.79 -4.01
CA ALA A 120 -6.23 -18.44 -4.36
C ALA A 120 -6.05 -16.91 -4.49
N THR A 121 -7.01 -16.24 -5.11
CA THR A 121 -7.02 -14.77 -5.23
C THR A 121 -7.07 -14.07 -3.85
N ARG A 122 -7.89 -14.58 -2.93
CA ARG A 122 -7.97 -14.07 -1.56
C ARG A 122 -6.64 -14.27 -0.82
N GLN A 123 -5.97 -15.40 -0.98
CA GLN A 123 -4.63 -15.63 -0.42
C GLN A 123 -3.58 -14.66 -1.00
N GLN A 124 -3.65 -14.36 -2.29
CA GLN A 124 -2.79 -13.34 -2.91
C GLN A 124 -3.03 -11.96 -2.26
N ILE A 125 -4.28 -11.54 -2.12
CA ILE A 125 -4.63 -10.28 -1.44
C ILE A 125 -4.09 -10.25 -0.02
N GLU A 126 -4.21 -11.33 0.74
CA GLU A 126 -3.69 -11.41 2.12
C GLU A 126 -2.16 -11.28 2.19
N ARG A 127 -1.43 -11.86 1.23
CA ARG A 127 0.04 -11.65 1.14
C ARG A 127 0.37 -10.19 0.82
N LEU A 128 -0.36 -9.59 -0.12
CA LEU A 128 -0.16 -8.17 -0.48
C LEU A 128 -0.49 -7.24 0.69
N ASP A 129 -1.54 -7.50 1.45
CA ASP A 129 -1.89 -6.75 2.65
C ASP A 129 -0.77 -6.80 3.70
N THR A 130 -0.13 -7.97 3.88
CA THR A 130 1.03 -8.13 4.78
C THR A 130 2.24 -7.33 4.27
N GLN A 131 2.51 -7.38 2.97
CA GLN A 131 3.60 -6.62 2.35
C GLN A 131 3.39 -5.11 2.46
N LEU A 132 2.15 -4.65 2.27
CA LEU A 132 1.78 -3.24 2.45
C LEU A 132 2.11 -2.76 3.86
N LEU A 133 1.66 -3.47 4.88
CA LEU A 133 1.89 -3.09 6.27
C LEU A 133 3.38 -3.10 6.64
N ALA A 134 4.13 -4.06 6.15
CA ALA A 134 5.59 -4.12 6.34
C ALA A 134 6.29 -2.93 5.67
N ALA A 135 5.94 -2.60 4.43
CA ALA A 135 6.51 -1.47 3.69
C ALA A 135 6.15 -0.12 4.35
N ILE A 136 4.91 0.05 4.82
CA ILE A 136 4.48 1.21 5.59
C ILE A 136 5.31 1.36 6.87
N SER A 137 5.44 0.27 7.63
CA SER A 137 6.24 0.27 8.86
C SER A 137 7.69 0.67 8.61
N GLN A 138 8.33 0.11 7.57
CA GLN A 138 9.69 0.46 7.19
C GLN A 138 9.81 1.94 6.77
N ARG A 139 8.86 2.44 5.94
CA ARG A 139 8.89 3.84 5.51
C ARG A 139 8.77 4.80 6.71
N LEU A 140 7.91 4.47 7.67
CA LEU A 140 7.72 5.28 8.88
C LEU A 140 8.92 5.27 9.83
N MET A 141 9.90 4.37 9.66
CA MET A 141 11.18 4.45 10.40
C MET A 141 12.01 5.66 9.99
N THR A 142 11.82 6.20 8.80
CA THR A 142 12.52 7.38 8.28
C THR A 142 11.75 8.69 8.47
N GLY A 143 10.56 8.64 9.07
CA GLY A 143 9.67 9.78 9.31
C GLY A 143 8.29 9.63 8.69
N SER A 144 7.43 10.61 8.88
CA SER A 144 6.08 10.64 8.32
C SER A 144 6.11 10.74 6.79
N PHE A 145 5.02 10.31 6.14
CA PHE A 145 4.86 10.46 4.70
C PHE A 145 4.87 11.92 4.27
N SER A 146 5.68 12.26 3.27
CA SER A 146 5.86 13.60 2.73
C SER A 146 5.00 13.85 1.48
N GLN A 147 5.04 15.08 0.94
CA GLN A 147 4.40 15.40 -0.33
C GLN A 147 5.12 14.76 -1.52
N GLU A 148 6.44 14.56 -1.42
CA GLU A 148 7.25 13.83 -2.40
C GLU A 148 6.84 12.37 -2.44
N ASP A 149 6.64 11.72 -1.29
CA ASP A 149 6.11 10.36 -1.21
C ASP A 149 4.73 10.26 -1.88
N LYS A 150 3.87 11.27 -1.64
CA LYS A 150 2.57 11.34 -2.31
C LYS A 150 2.73 11.38 -3.82
N ALA A 151 3.54 12.30 -4.33
CA ALA A 151 3.76 12.46 -5.77
C ALA A 151 4.30 11.17 -6.39
N PHE A 152 5.25 10.52 -5.72
CA PHE A 152 5.78 9.22 -6.13
C PHE A 152 4.69 8.15 -6.18
N LEU A 153 3.98 7.90 -5.07
CA LEU A 153 2.92 6.89 -5.01
C LEU A 153 1.83 7.14 -6.05
N MET A 154 1.38 8.39 -6.21
CA MET A 154 0.38 8.76 -7.23
C MET A 154 0.82 8.41 -8.65
N SER A 155 2.12 8.58 -8.96
CA SER A 155 2.68 8.25 -10.27
C SER A 155 2.81 6.74 -10.53
N GLN A 156 3.02 5.94 -9.48
CA GLN A 156 3.20 4.49 -9.58
C GLN A 156 1.87 3.71 -9.57
N LEU A 157 0.78 4.31 -9.10
CA LEU A 157 -0.54 3.65 -9.06
C LEU A 157 -1.23 3.74 -10.42
N THR A 158 -1.01 2.72 -11.25
CA THR A 158 -1.49 2.65 -12.64
C THR A 158 -2.59 1.60 -12.86
N ALA A 159 -3.09 0.97 -11.79
CA ALA A 159 -4.16 -0.02 -11.89
C ALA A 159 -5.39 0.56 -12.60
N SER A 160 -5.92 -0.19 -13.58
CA SER A 160 -7.11 0.21 -14.33
C SER A 160 -8.29 0.44 -13.38
N HIS A 161 -9.10 1.45 -13.69
CA HIS A 161 -10.27 1.84 -12.88
C HIS A 161 -9.97 2.36 -11.46
N LEU A 162 -8.71 2.56 -11.09
CA LEU A 162 -8.34 3.29 -9.89
C LEU A 162 -8.35 4.78 -10.20
N SER A 163 -9.36 5.50 -9.72
CA SER A 163 -9.50 6.94 -10.00
C SER A 163 -8.55 7.80 -9.16
N GLU A 164 -8.33 9.04 -9.59
CA GLU A 164 -7.54 10.01 -8.82
C GLU A 164 -8.16 10.29 -7.43
N SER A 165 -9.50 10.25 -7.32
CA SER A 165 -10.18 10.36 -6.03
C SER A 165 -9.85 9.19 -5.10
N ASP A 166 -9.85 7.96 -5.63
CA ASP A 166 -9.48 6.76 -4.86
C ASP A 166 -8.04 6.86 -4.37
N LYS A 167 -7.10 7.25 -5.25
CA LYS A 167 -5.68 7.43 -4.90
C LYS A 167 -5.50 8.50 -3.82
N ASN A 168 -6.19 9.63 -3.94
CA ASN A 168 -6.12 10.69 -2.93
C ASN A 168 -6.66 10.23 -1.57
N ASN A 169 -7.76 9.47 -1.53
CA ASN A 169 -8.31 8.92 -0.29
C ASN A 169 -7.35 7.88 0.34
N LEU A 170 -6.73 7.03 -0.48
CA LEU A 170 -5.72 6.08 -0.04
C LEU A 170 -4.53 6.82 0.61
N PHE A 171 -4.00 7.84 -0.06
CA PHE A 171 -2.87 8.59 0.49
C PHE A 171 -3.26 9.38 1.75
N ALA A 172 -4.42 10.03 1.77
CA ALA A 172 -4.88 10.81 2.92
C ALA A 172 -5.02 9.96 4.19
N SER A 173 -5.44 8.69 4.05
CA SER A 173 -5.50 7.74 5.16
C SER A 173 -4.13 7.17 5.51
N LEU A 174 -3.31 6.81 4.50
CA LEU A 174 -1.94 6.33 4.66
C LEU A 174 -1.07 7.32 5.47
N ALA A 175 -1.17 8.61 5.16
CA ALA A 175 -0.39 9.66 5.82
C ALA A 175 -0.71 9.85 7.33
N ARG A 176 -1.80 9.26 7.80
CA ARG A 176 -2.20 9.30 9.23
C ARG A 176 -1.70 8.11 10.03
N ILE A 177 -1.16 7.10 9.38
CA ILE A 177 -0.67 5.90 10.05
C ILE A 177 0.52 6.26 10.95
N GLN A 178 0.53 5.68 12.15
CA GLN A 178 1.56 5.88 13.15
C GLN A 178 2.19 4.55 13.55
N ARG A 179 3.42 4.61 14.03
CA ARG A 179 4.06 3.46 14.67
C ARG A 179 3.57 3.34 16.12
N SER A 180 3.47 2.09 16.59
CA SER A 180 3.28 1.83 18.03
C SER A 180 4.51 2.33 18.82
N HIS A 181 4.26 2.89 20.00
CA HIS A 181 5.30 3.36 20.92
C HIS A 181 5.87 2.21 21.74
#